data_40d8fb268011fe75b78cd1e39e9e8f12
#
_entry.id   40d8fb268011fe75b78cd1e39e9e8f12
#
_cell.length_a   1.000
_cell.length_b   1.000
_cell.length_c   1.000
_cell.angle_alpha   90.00
_cell.angle_beta   90.00
_cell.angle_gamma   90.00
#
_symmetry.space_group_name_H-M   'P 1'
#
loop_
_entity.id
_entity.type
_entity.pdbx_description
1 polymer ?
#
loop_
_entity_poly.entity_id
_entity_poly.type
_entity_poly.pdbx_seq_one_letter_code
_entity_poly.pdbx_strand_id
1 'polypeptide(L)'
;MQLKKFCRKGCQLYAAHILETSGDETPRLEDYQLLQGFRDVFPDEIPGLPPKRDIDFTIELVPGAALVSKTPYRMSTPKMLELKMQLQELLEKKYIGPSVSPWGAPILFVKKKDGTLRLCIDYRKLNKFTVKP
;
A
#
# COMPACT_ATOMS: atom_id res chain seq x y z
N MET A 1 -8.42 37.97 16.78
CA MET A 1 -8.42 38.39 18.19
C MET A 1 -7.92 37.30 19.17
N GLN A 2 -7.81 36.06 18.77
CA GLN A 2 -7.34 34.93 19.62
C GLN A 2 -5.80 34.86 19.76
N LEU A 3 -5.02 35.14 18.70
CA LEU A 3 -3.55 35.05 18.69
C LEU A 3 -2.88 35.91 19.80
N LYS A 4 -3.35 37.14 20.02
CA LYS A 4 -2.82 38.03 21.07
C LYS A 4 -3.01 37.44 22.48
N LYS A 5 -4.03 36.62 22.71
CA LYS A 5 -4.32 35.98 23.99
C LYS A 5 -3.32 34.86 24.30
N PHE A 6 -2.87 34.13 23.28
CA PHE A 6 -1.85 33.08 23.42
C PHE A 6 -0.45 33.65 23.64
N CYS A 7 -0.09 34.74 22.93
CA CYS A 7 1.18 35.42 23.15
C CYS A 7 1.32 35.94 24.60
N ARG A 8 0.24 36.48 25.18
CA ARG A 8 0.25 36.95 26.58
C ARG A 8 0.39 35.82 27.61
N LYS A 9 0.13 34.57 27.24
CA LYS A 9 0.29 33.37 28.08
C LYS A 9 1.67 32.72 27.94
N GLY A 10 2.61 33.35 27.22
CA GLY A 10 3.95 32.82 27.03
C GLY A 10 4.02 31.61 26.05
N CYS A 11 2.98 31.36 25.24
CA CYS A 11 3.01 30.30 24.25
C CYS A 11 3.95 30.67 23.09
N GLN A 12 4.80 29.73 22.70
CA GLN A 12 5.63 29.89 21.51
C GLN A 12 4.75 29.74 20.26
N LEU A 13 4.88 30.70 19.34
CA LEU A 13 4.18 30.68 18.06
C LEU A 13 5.13 30.19 16.97
N TYR A 14 4.72 29.19 16.25
CA TYR A 14 5.44 28.69 15.07
C TYR A 14 4.65 29.06 13.82
N ALA A 15 5.30 29.73 12.87
CA ALA A 15 4.76 29.93 11.54
C ALA A 15 5.24 28.77 10.66
N ALA A 16 4.31 27.92 10.20
CA ALA A 16 4.61 26.92 9.20
C ALA A 16 4.16 27.44 7.83
N HIS A 17 5.08 27.58 6.90
CA HIS A 17 4.78 27.82 5.50
C HIS A 17 4.67 26.48 4.80
N ILE A 18 3.50 26.20 4.24
CA ILE A 18 3.33 25.08 3.30
C ILE A 18 3.75 25.64 1.94
N LEU A 19 4.92 25.28 1.49
CA LEU A 19 5.32 25.44 0.09
C LEU A 19 4.60 24.36 -0.69
N GLU A 20 3.55 24.72 -1.42
CA GLU A 20 3.06 23.89 -2.51
C GLU A 20 4.13 23.92 -3.61
N THR A 21 5.00 22.94 -3.60
CA THR A 21 5.85 22.65 -4.75
C THR A 21 4.92 22.13 -5.84
N SER A 22 4.40 23.04 -6.65
CA SER A 22 3.75 22.73 -7.92
C SER A 22 4.82 22.29 -8.92
N GLY A 23 5.26 21.07 -8.77
CA GLY A 23 6.18 20.41 -9.68
C GLY A 23 6.07 18.94 -9.42
N ASP A 24 5.40 18.26 -10.33
CA ASP A 24 5.26 16.79 -10.37
C ASP A 24 6.59 16.14 -10.81
N GLU A 25 7.71 16.68 -10.35
CA GLU A 25 9.00 16.03 -10.51
C GLU A 25 9.14 15.00 -9.39
N THR A 26 8.89 13.75 -9.76
CA THR A 26 9.29 12.62 -8.91
C THR A 26 10.79 12.79 -8.62
N PRO A 27 11.19 12.89 -7.34
CA PRO A 27 12.59 13.09 -6.98
C PRO A 27 13.42 11.97 -7.59
N ARG A 28 14.45 12.34 -8.34
CA ARG A 28 15.37 11.41 -9.01
C ARG A 28 16.43 10.94 -8.02
N LEU A 29 16.93 9.74 -8.24
CA LEU A 29 17.99 9.18 -7.40
C LEU A 29 19.23 10.10 -7.38
N GLU A 30 19.43 10.85 -8.45
CA GLU A 30 20.55 11.80 -8.66
C GLU A 30 20.47 13.03 -7.75
N ASP A 31 19.28 13.35 -7.24
CA ASP A 31 19.06 14.49 -6.34
C ASP A 31 19.60 14.21 -4.91
N TYR A 32 19.95 12.95 -4.63
CA TYR A 32 20.42 12.51 -3.32
C TYR A 32 21.87 12.00 -3.40
N GLN A 33 22.83 12.78 -2.94
CA GLN A 33 24.26 12.42 -2.96
C GLN A 33 24.56 11.07 -2.32
N LEU A 34 23.90 10.73 -1.21
CA LEU A 34 24.09 9.46 -0.52
C LEU A 34 23.62 8.26 -1.35
N LEU A 35 22.59 8.42 -2.17
CA LEU A 35 22.01 7.33 -2.95
C LEU A 35 22.75 7.08 -4.28
N GLN A 36 23.54 8.03 -4.75
CA GLN A 36 24.32 7.88 -5.99
C GLN A 36 25.31 6.71 -5.93
N GLY A 37 25.84 6.39 -4.74
CA GLY A 37 26.73 5.26 -4.51
C GLY A 37 26.05 3.89 -4.48
N PHE A 38 24.70 3.85 -4.48
CA PHE A 38 23.91 2.63 -4.29
C PHE A 38 22.92 2.40 -5.43
N ARG A 39 23.28 2.76 -6.66
CA ARG A 39 22.41 2.61 -7.84
C ARG A 39 21.96 1.17 -8.10
N ASP A 40 22.78 0.21 -7.74
CA ASP A 40 22.50 -1.21 -7.83
C ASP A 40 21.36 -1.67 -6.92
N VAL A 41 21.10 -0.93 -5.82
CA VAL A 41 20.01 -1.23 -4.87
C VAL A 41 18.66 -0.68 -5.36
N PHE A 42 18.67 0.24 -6.33
CA PHE A 42 17.46 0.89 -6.86
C PHE A 42 17.31 0.62 -8.37
N PRO A 43 17.08 -0.63 -8.78
CA PRO A 43 16.82 -0.93 -10.18
C PRO A 43 15.47 -0.36 -10.61
N ASP A 44 15.35 0.07 -11.86
CA ASP A 44 14.09 0.57 -12.45
C ASP A 44 13.00 -0.50 -12.44
N GLU A 45 13.40 -1.76 -12.67
CA GLU A 45 12.53 -2.93 -12.55
C GLU A 45 13.15 -3.98 -11.63
N ILE A 46 12.33 -4.59 -10.80
CA ILE A 46 12.77 -5.69 -9.93
C ILE A 46 12.96 -6.94 -10.78
N PRO A 47 14.19 -7.49 -10.88
CA PRO A 47 14.47 -8.64 -11.72
C PRO A 47 13.92 -9.93 -11.10
N GLY A 48 12.68 -10.27 -11.41
CA GLY A 48 12.10 -11.57 -11.07
C GLY A 48 11.55 -11.71 -9.64
N LEU A 49 11.33 -12.96 -9.24
CA LEU A 49 10.79 -13.29 -7.92
C LEU A 49 11.85 -13.11 -6.82
N PRO A 50 11.44 -12.75 -5.59
CA PRO A 50 12.35 -12.71 -4.46
C PRO A 50 12.97 -14.10 -4.23
N PRO A 51 14.20 -14.17 -3.67
CA PRO A 51 14.84 -15.44 -3.35
C PRO A 51 13.98 -16.25 -2.37
N LYS A 52 14.03 -17.57 -2.50
CA LYS A 52 13.40 -18.45 -1.51
C LYS A 52 13.96 -18.16 -0.13
N ARG A 53 13.07 -18.01 0.83
CA ARG A 53 13.42 -17.82 2.24
C ARG A 53 13.39 -19.15 2.96
N ASP A 54 14.29 -19.32 3.92
CA ASP A 54 14.34 -20.53 4.76
C ASP A 54 13.20 -20.60 5.78
N ILE A 55 12.53 -19.46 6.01
CA ILE A 55 11.43 -19.32 6.98
C ILE A 55 10.15 -18.97 6.24
N ASP A 56 9.13 -19.81 6.37
CA ASP A 56 7.78 -19.53 5.93
C ASP A 56 7.07 -18.61 6.93
N PHE A 57 6.43 -17.55 6.42
CA PHE A 57 5.61 -16.68 7.24
C PHE A 57 4.25 -17.31 7.48
N THR A 58 3.87 -17.42 8.74
CA THR A 58 2.55 -17.88 9.16
C THR A 58 1.77 -16.76 9.81
N ILE A 59 0.44 -16.82 9.68
CA ILE A 59 -0.47 -15.90 10.38
C ILE A 59 -1.14 -16.71 11.49
N GLU A 60 -0.84 -16.38 12.73
CA GLU A 60 -1.48 -17.01 13.87
C GLU A 60 -2.90 -16.46 14.07
N LEU A 61 -3.84 -17.35 14.22
CA LEU A 61 -5.24 -17.01 14.41
C LEU A 61 -5.68 -17.32 15.83
N VAL A 62 -6.64 -16.54 16.31
CA VAL A 62 -7.29 -16.79 17.61
C VAL A 62 -7.92 -18.19 17.61
N PRO A 63 -7.75 -18.99 18.68
CA PRO A 63 -8.37 -20.31 18.78
C PRO A 63 -9.88 -20.26 18.53
N GLY A 64 -10.37 -21.17 17.70
CA GLY A 64 -11.78 -21.21 17.30
C GLY A 64 -12.20 -20.19 16.25
N ALA A 65 -11.27 -19.52 15.61
CA ALA A 65 -11.56 -18.58 14.52
C ALA A 65 -12.27 -19.29 13.37
N ALA A 66 -13.49 -18.82 13.04
CA ALA A 66 -14.23 -19.34 11.89
C ALA A 66 -13.61 -18.86 10.58
N LEU A 67 -13.62 -19.71 9.56
CA LEU A 67 -13.19 -19.36 8.23
C LEU A 67 -13.96 -18.16 7.69
N VAL A 68 -13.25 -17.18 7.18
CA VAL A 68 -13.82 -15.96 6.62
C VAL A 68 -13.71 -16.00 5.10
N SER A 69 -14.82 -16.20 4.44
CA SER A 69 -14.94 -15.98 3.00
C SER A 69 -16.01 -14.93 2.74
N LYS A 70 -15.61 -13.81 2.17
CA LYS A 70 -16.53 -12.73 1.81
C LYS A 70 -16.77 -12.71 0.31
N THR A 71 -18.03 -12.51 -0.06
CA THR A 71 -18.42 -12.22 -1.43
C THR A 71 -17.69 -10.99 -1.95
N PRO A 72 -17.17 -11.03 -3.18
CA PRO A 72 -16.54 -9.88 -3.81
C PRO A 72 -17.50 -8.67 -3.85
N TYR A 73 -16.94 -7.48 -3.71
CA TYR A 73 -17.71 -6.26 -3.88
C TYR A 73 -18.15 -6.11 -5.35
N ARG A 74 -19.37 -5.61 -5.55
CA ARG A 74 -19.82 -5.23 -6.91
C ARG A 74 -18.94 -4.11 -7.42
N MET A 75 -18.44 -4.27 -8.63
CA MET A 75 -17.59 -3.30 -9.32
C MET A 75 -18.26 -2.82 -10.60
N SER A 76 -18.03 -1.57 -10.97
CA SER A 76 -18.40 -1.05 -12.29
C SER A 76 -17.55 -1.70 -13.39
N THR A 77 -18.05 -1.74 -14.62
CA THR A 77 -17.32 -2.33 -15.76
C THR A 77 -15.90 -1.79 -15.94
N PRO A 78 -15.64 -0.46 -15.84
CA PRO A 78 -14.28 0.06 -15.94
C PRO A 78 -13.35 -0.49 -14.86
N LYS A 79 -13.82 -0.60 -13.61
CA LYS A 79 -13.04 -1.18 -12.51
C LYS A 79 -12.76 -2.66 -12.70
N MET A 80 -13.68 -3.39 -13.30
CA MET A 80 -13.51 -4.80 -13.60
C MET A 80 -12.45 -5.01 -14.69
N LEU A 81 -12.42 -4.15 -15.71
CA LEU A 81 -11.39 -4.18 -16.75
C LEU A 81 -10.02 -3.88 -16.15
N GLU A 82 -9.92 -2.86 -15.33
CA GLU A 82 -8.68 -2.50 -14.63
C GLU A 82 -8.18 -3.66 -13.74
N LEU A 83 -9.10 -4.30 -13.00
CA LEU A 83 -8.77 -5.47 -12.20
C LEU A 83 -8.17 -6.59 -13.05
N LYS A 84 -8.81 -6.89 -14.19
CA LYS A 84 -8.35 -7.92 -15.11
C LYS A 84 -6.94 -7.62 -15.62
N MET A 85 -6.67 -6.38 -16.00
CA MET A 85 -5.37 -5.95 -16.49
C MET A 85 -4.29 -6.09 -15.41
N GLN A 86 -4.53 -5.59 -14.20
CA GLN A 86 -3.56 -5.68 -13.11
C GLN A 86 -3.30 -7.12 -12.67
N LEU A 87 -4.34 -7.97 -12.61
CA LEU A 87 -4.16 -9.39 -12.30
C LEU A 87 -3.37 -10.12 -13.40
N GLN A 88 -3.61 -9.81 -14.66
CA GLN A 88 -2.89 -10.43 -15.76
C GLN A 88 -1.40 -10.05 -15.73
N GLU A 89 -1.07 -8.79 -15.48
CA GLU A 89 0.31 -8.33 -15.30
C GLU A 89 1.02 -9.09 -14.16
N LEU A 90 0.35 -9.24 -13.01
CA LEU A 90 0.91 -9.97 -11.87
C LEU A 90 1.10 -11.46 -12.15
N LEU A 91 0.20 -12.07 -12.93
CA LEU A 91 0.32 -13.47 -13.38
C LEU A 91 1.49 -13.65 -14.34
N GLU A 92 1.64 -12.75 -15.32
CA GLU A 92 2.75 -12.79 -16.28
C GLU A 92 4.10 -12.63 -15.59
N LYS A 93 4.18 -11.73 -14.60
CA LYS A 93 5.35 -11.54 -13.73
C LYS A 93 5.54 -12.69 -12.71
N LYS A 94 4.65 -13.66 -12.66
CA LYS A 94 4.66 -14.80 -11.72
C LYS A 94 4.61 -14.41 -10.25
N TYR A 95 4.14 -13.21 -9.93
CA TYR A 95 3.96 -12.78 -8.54
C TYR A 95 2.75 -13.39 -7.86
N ILE A 96 1.75 -13.80 -8.64
CA ILE A 96 0.57 -14.52 -8.17
C ILE A 96 0.33 -15.76 -9.01
N GLY A 97 -0.45 -16.70 -8.47
CA GLY A 97 -0.88 -17.90 -9.16
C GLY A 97 -2.27 -18.35 -8.70
N PRO A 98 -2.94 -19.24 -9.46
CA PRO A 98 -4.20 -19.82 -9.03
C PRO A 98 -3.99 -20.61 -7.74
N SER A 99 -4.91 -20.44 -6.79
CA SER A 99 -4.86 -21.10 -5.49
C SER A 99 -6.27 -21.46 -5.03
N VAL A 100 -6.40 -22.59 -4.34
CA VAL A 100 -7.62 -22.97 -3.65
C VAL A 100 -7.46 -22.64 -2.17
N SER A 101 -8.24 -21.67 -1.69
CA SER A 101 -8.19 -21.24 -0.30
C SER A 101 -9.59 -21.15 0.29
N PRO A 102 -9.81 -21.68 1.50
CA PRO A 102 -11.06 -21.48 2.22
C PRO A 102 -11.22 -20.03 2.74
N TRP A 103 -10.14 -19.24 2.71
CA TRP A 103 -10.14 -17.81 3.08
C TRP A 103 -10.37 -16.96 1.85
N GLY A 104 -11.31 -16.01 1.94
CA GLY A 104 -11.60 -15.08 0.86
C GLY A 104 -11.70 -13.65 1.37
N ALA A 105 -10.94 -12.75 0.75
CA ALA A 105 -11.00 -11.32 1.03
C ALA A 105 -11.41 -10.55 -0.23
N PRO A 106 -12.37 -9.62 -0.13
CA PRO A 106 -12.81 -8.84 -1.27
C PRO A 106 -11.75 -7.82 -1.69
N ILE A 107 -11.72 -7.54 -2.97
CA ILE A 107 -10.87 -6.52 -3.59
C ILE A 107 -11.63 -5.19 -3.65
N LEU A 108 -10.91 -4.10 -3.41
CA LEU A 108 -11.39 -2.74 -3.61
C LEU A 108 -10.32 -1.89 -4.30
N PHE A 109 -10.77 -0.85 -5.01
CA PHE A 109 -9.88 0.13 -5.63
C PHE A 109 -9.87 1.43 -4.87
N VAL A 110 -8.68 1.94 -4.60
CA VAL A 110 -8.44 3.26 -4.02
C VAL A 110 -7.79 4.14 -5.08
N LYS A 111 -8.33 5.33 -5.26
CA LYS A 111 -7.78 6.34 -6.16
C LYS A 111 -6.54 6.97 -5.54
N LYS A 112 -5.42 6.97 -6.26
CA LYS A 112 -4.20 7.68 -5.87
C LYS A 112 -4.32 9.18 -6.16
N LYS A 113 -3.35 9.97 -5.70
CA LYS A 113 -3.27 11.41 -5.98
C LYS A 113 -3.13 11.71 -7.47
N ASP A 114 -2.41 10.88 -8.20
CA ASP A 114 -2.19 10.92 -9.65
C ASP A 114 -3.44 10.50 -10.48
N GLY A 115 -4.52 10.09 -9.81
CA GLY A 115 -5.75 9.64 -10.46
C GLY A 115 -5.79 8.16 -10.80
N THR A 116 -4.66 7.44 -10.74
CA THR A 116 -4.61 6.00 -10.99
C THR A 116 -5.30 5.19 -9.89
N LEU A 117 -5.68 3.96 -10.22
CA LEU A 117 -6.36 3.06 -9.29
C LEU A 117 -5.36 2.10 -8.65
N ARG A 118 -5.34 2.06 -7.31
CA ARG A 118 -4.58 1.07 -6.55
C ARG A 118 -5.50 -0.07 -6.15
N LEU A 119 -5.14 -1.29 -6.55
CA LEU A 119 -5.78 -2.52 -6.07
C LEU A 119 -5.43 -2.73 -4.61
N CYS A 120 -6.44 -2.93 -3.77
CA CYS A 120 -6.30 -3.23 -2.34
C CYS A 120 -7.14 -4.44 -1.98
N ILE A 121 -6.65 -5.25 -1.05
CA ILE A 121 -7.38 -6.38 -0.49
C ILE A 121 -7.90 -6.01 0.88
N ASP A 122 -9.18 -6.27 1.15
CA ASP A 122 -9.80 -5.95 2.43
C ASP A 122 -9.54 -7.02 3.48
N TYR A 123 -8.44 -6.90 4.18
CA TYR A 123 -8.06 -7.82 5.27
C TYR A 123 -8.68 -7.50 6.62
N ARG A 124 -9.56 -6.50 6.74
CA ARG A 124 -10.10 -6.07 8.03
C ARG A 124 -10.75 -7.19 8.83
N LYS A 125 -11.44 -8.13 8.17
CA LYS A 125 -12.03 -9.29 8.85
C LYS A 125 -10.98 -10.29 9.30
N LEU A 126 -10.00 -10.62 8.46
CA LEU A 126 -8.91 -11.51 8.83
C LEU A 126 -8.13 -10.94 10.01
N ASN A 127 -7.82 -9.66 9.98
CA ASN A 127 -7.08 -8.96 11.04
C ASN A 127 -7.80 -8.99 12.41
N LYS A 128 -9.12 -9.17 12.44
CA LYS A 128 -9.84 -9.34 13.71
C LYS A 128 -9.58 -10.69 14.39
N PHE A 129 -9.24 -11.69 13.59
CA PHE A 129 -8.98 -13.05 14.07
C PHE A 129 -7.48 -13.35 14.16
N THR A 130 -6.62 -12.42 13.76
CA THR A 130 -5.18 -12.56 13.87
C THR A 130 -4.73 -12.23 15.28
N VAL A 131 -3.89 -13.09 15.87
CA VAL A 131 -3.22 -12.80 17.13
C VAL A 131 -2.27 -11.62 16.89
N LYS A 132 -2.39 -10.58 17.70
CA LYS A 132 -1.49 -9.42 17.65
C LYS A 132 -0.44 -9.57 18.73
N PRO A 133 0.85 -9.29 18.39
CA PRO A 133 1.91 -9.28 19.39
C PRO A 133 1.71 -8.17 20.42
#